data_185772ef2c8ed52e1dd64afd093cad4f
#
_entry.id   185772ef2c8ed52e1dd64afd093cad4f
#
_cell.length_a   1.000
_cell.length_b   1.000
_cell.length_c   1.000
_cell.angle_alpha   90.00
_cell.angle_beta   90.00
_cell.angle_gamma   90.00
#
_symmetry.space_group_name_H-M   'P 1'
#
loop_
_entity.id
_entity.type
_entity.pdbx_description
1 polymer ?
#
loop_
_entity_poly.entity_id
_entity_poly.type
_entity_poly.pdbx_seq_one_letter_code
_entity_poly.pdbx_strand_id
1 'polypeptide(L)'
;MKHVIIGNGPTGLVAAETLRRLQPDAEIALIGDEKEPPYSRMAIPYFLQGNIAEAGTHLRKTHDHYAKHKIHLIEGRVTKIDAQAKQIEFASGEKLAYDTLLIATGSSPVIPPIPGIDLPNVHTCWTLEDARAIAARAKPGSRVLQLGAGFIGCIIMEALAARGTQLTVVEMGDRMVPRMMTATAGAMIKAWVEAKGVAVHCNAGVTRIEGAGGAEKGLLGKIVDAVTGGSAPAGGSMKVSLSTGSTLEADLVICAAGVKPNVDFLKSSGMDIGRGIRVDNAMRTNLPGVYAAGDVTEALGFHSGTPELNAIQPNAADQARIAAHNMAGGSAQSQGSLAINVLDTLGLISTSFGHWQGVAKEQGGEGVEKIDAANHRYLSLQFQKDVLIGATSIGWTDHVGALRGLIQTRTPLGEWKPLLMRDPTQFMAAYLGSAQKAA
;
A
#
# COMPACT_ATOMS: atom_id res chain seq x y z
N MET A 1 21.92 -21.60 -13.59
CA MET A 1 20.95 -20.54 -14.00
C MET A 1 21.07 -19.42 -13.01
N LYS A 2 21.09 -18.20 -13.50
CA LYS A 2 21.20 -16.97 -12.69
C LYS A 2 19.90 -16.19 -12.72
N HIS A 3 19.24 -16.08 -11.57
CA HIS A 3 18.04 -15.28 -11.35
C HIS A 3 18.41 -13.96 -10.71
N VAL A 4 17.98 -12.86 -11.32
CA VAL A 4 18.16 -11.52 -10.78
C VAL A 4 16.78 -10.94 -10.42
N ILE A 5 16.68 -10.37 -9.23
CA ILE A 5 15.46 -9.77 -8.69
C ILE A 5 15.75 -8.33 -8.30
N ILE A 6 15.07 -7.39 -8.93
CA ILE A 6 15.16 -5.95 -8.60
C ILE A 6 14.05 -5.58 -7.63
N GLY A 7 14.42 -5.24 -6.40
CA GLY A 7 13.52 -4.93 -5.29
C GLY A 7 13.58 -5.98 -4.19
N ASN A 8 14.10 -5.61 -3.03
CA ASN A 8 14.28 -6.47 -1.86
C ASN A 8 13.13 -6.38 -0.83
N GLY A 9 11.98 -5.84 -1.25
CA GLY A 9 10.76 -5.84 -0.45
C GLY A 9 10.10 -7.23 -0.36
N PRO A 10 8.88 -7.32 0.22
CA PRO A 10 8.17 -8.60 0.41
C PRO A 10 8.04 -9.42 -0.88
N THR A 11 7.76 -8.78 -2.01
CA THR A 11 7.64 -9.44 -3.33
C THR A 11 8.93 -10.14 -3.74
N GLY A 12 10.03 -9.39 -3.74
CA GLY A 12 11.33 -9.91 -4.16
C GLY A 12 11.82 -11.03 -3.24
N LEU A 13 11.64 -10.88 -1.94
CA LEU A 13 12.04 -11.91 -0.99
C LEU A 13 11.23 -13.21 -1.14
N VAL A 14 9.90 -13.11 -1.27
CA VAL A 14 9.05 -14.30 -1.53
C VAL A 14 9.46 -15.00 -2.82
N ALA A 15 9.79 -14.24 -3.87
CA ALA A 15 10.28 -14.82 -5.13
C ALA A 15 11.64 -15.51 -4.94
N ALA A 16 12.60 -14.85 -4.29
CA ALA A 16 13.93 -15.42 -4.04
C ALA A 16 13.87 -16.73 -3.25
N GLU A 17 13.08 -16.78 -2.18
CA GLU A 17 12.88 -17.99 -1.36
C GLU A 17 12.15 -19.09 -2.13
N THR A 18 11.22 -18.72 -3.00
CA THR A 18 10.49 -19.68 -3.84
C THR A 18 11.44 -20.27 -4.90
N LEU A 19 12.24 -19.45 -5.57
CA LEU A 19 13.27 -19.91 -6.51
C LEU A 19 14.27 -20.83 -5.83
N ARG A 20 14.73 -20.51 -4.63
CA ARG A 20 15.68 -21.36 -3.88
C ARG A 20 15.12 -22.75 -3.59
N ARG A 21 13.82 -22.84 -3.26
CA ARG A 21 13.14 -24.14 -3.03
C ARG A 21 13.00 -24.95 -4.31
N LEU A 22 12.73 -24.28 -5.43
CA LEU A 22 12.53 -24.93 -6.74
C LEU A 22 13.85 -25.32 -7.41
N GLN A 23 14.89 -24.51 -7.22
CA GLN A 23 16.22 -24.67 -7.83
C GLN A 23 17.32 -24.47 -6.76
N PRO A 24 17.67 -25.52 -6.00
CA PRO A 24 18.61 -25.42 -4.89
C PRO A 24 20.01 -24.91 -5.25
N ASP A 25 20.44 -25.11 -6.49
CA ASP A 25 21.78 -24.75 -6.97
C ASP A 25 21.82 -23.50 -7.87
N ALA A 26 20.68 -22.84 -8.10
CA ALA A 26 20.65 -21.62 -8.91
C ALA A 26 21.36 -20.47 -8.19
N GLU A 27 21.99 -19.59 -8.94
CA GLU A 27 22.47 -18.30 -8.44
C GLU A 27 21.28 -17.33 -8.33
N ILE A 28 21.08 -16.74 -7.14
CA ILE A 28 19.97 -15.80 -6.90
C ILE A 28 20.55 -14.51 -6.35
N ALA A 29 20.38 -13.41 -7.08
CA ALA A 29 20.74 -12.06 -6.67
C ALA A 29 19.46 -11.26 -6.36
N LEU A 30 19.37 -10.69 -5.15
CA LEU A 30 18.28 -9.85 -4.67
C LEU A 30 18.81 -8.43 -4.45
N ILE A 31 18.31 -7.46 -5.23
CA ILE A 31 18.85 -6.10 -5.30
C ILE A 31 17.92 -5.14 -4.58
N GLY A 32 18.48 -4.29 -3.73
CA GLY A 32 17.79 -3.17 -3.08
C GLY A 32 18.58 -1.87 -3.19
N ASP A 33 17.91 -0.74 -3.26
CA ASP A 33 18.54 0.58 -3.33
C ASP A 33 18.56 1.34 -1.99
N GLU A 34 18.03 0.73 -0.94
CA GLU A 34 18.13 1.21 0.44
C GLU A 34 19.23 0.43 1.20
N LYS A 35 19.94 1.11 2.10
CA LYS A 35 20.98 0.49 2.94
C LYS A 35 20.45 -0.47 3.99
N GLU A 36 19.15 -0.53 4.14
CA GLU A 36 18.47 -1.34 5.14
C GLU A 36 18.41 -2.82 4.73
N PRO A 37 18.49 -3.76 5.67
CA PRO A 37 18.11 -5.13 5.39
C PRO A 37 16.68 -5.20 4.83
N PRO A 38 16.33 -6.23 4.04
CA PRO A 38 14.97 -6.37 3.52
C PRO A 38 13.92 -6.25 4.64
N TYR A 39 13.03 -5.27 4.54
CA TYR A 39 12.02 -4.96 5.56
C TYR A 39 10.62 -4.78 4.97
N SER A 40 9.61 -4.84 5.83
CA SER A 40 8.21 -4.59 5.46
C SER A 40 7.81 -3.16 5.77
N ARG A 41 7.42 -2.41 4.75
CA ARG A 41 6.84 -1.07 4.93
C ARG A 41 5.54 -1.10 5.73
N MET A 42 4.81 -2.21 5.68
CA MET A 42 3.60 -2.44 6.49
C MET A 42 3.90 -2.55 8.00
N ALA A 43 5.15 -2.77 8.38
CA ALA A 43 5.55 -2.81 9.78
C ALA A 43 5.95 -1.44 10.35
N ILE A 44 6.15 -0.42 9.50
CA ILE A 44 6.51 0.94 9.92
C ILE A 44 5.50 1.53 10.91
N PRO A 45 4.17 1.44 10.72
CA PRO A 45 3.21 1.95 11.69
C PRO A 45 3.36 1.33 13.08
N TYR A 46 3.62 0.03 13.18
CA TYR A 46 3.84 -0.66 14.46
C TYR A 46 5.13 -0.20 15.15
N PHE A 47 6.18 0.11 14.37
CA PHE A 47 7.38 0.76 14.90
C PHE A 47 7.09 2.18 15.41
N LEU A 48 6.34 2.96 14.66
CA LEU A 48 5.92 4.31 15.09
C LEU A 48 5.05 4.28 16.34
N GLN A 49 4.17 3.29 16.50
CA GLN A 49 3.37 3.07 17.72
C GLN A 49 4.22 2.65 18.92
N GLY A 50 5.45 2.16 18.70
CA GLY A 50 6.30 1.57 19.73
C GLY A 50 5.97 0.11 20.07
N ASN A 51 5.09 -0.52 19.29
CA ASN A 51 4.69 -1.93 19.48
C ASN A 51 5.81 -2.92 19.13
N ILE A 52 6.71 -2.50 18.23
CA ILE A 52 7.91 -3.26 17.84
C ILE A 52 9.13 -2.33 17.83
N ALA A 53 10.30 -2.89 18.09
CA ALA A 53 11.57 -2.21 17.80
C ALA A 53 11.80 -2.16 16.29
N GLU A 54 12.71 -1.30 15.82
CA GLU A 54 13.02 -1.14 14.40
C GLU A 54 13.39 -2.46 13.72
N ALA A 55 14.21 -3.30 14.34
CA ALA A 55 14.53 -4.63 13.83
C ALA A 55 13.30 -5.55 13.67
N GLY A 56 12.18 -5.22 14.35
CA GLY A 56 10.90 -5.89 14.17
C GLY A 56 10.28 -5.69 12.78
N THR A 57 10.72 -4.66 12.04
CA THR A 57 10.27 -4.40 10.66
C THR A 57 10.95 -5.34 9.65
N HIS A 58 12.11 -5.91 9.97
CA HIS A 58 12.86 -6.76 9.05
C HIS A 58 12.07 -8.01 8.69
N LEU A 59 12.06 -8.35 7.40
CA LEU A 59 11.32 -9.51 6.88
C LEU A 59 11.87 -10.84 7.38
N ARG A 60 13.19 -10.90 7.65
CA ARG A 60 13.83 -12.05 8.26
C ARG A 60 14.68 -11.58 9.44
N LYS A 61 14.45 -12.20 10.59
CA LYS A 61 15.05 -11.76 11.87
C LYS A 61 16.35 -12.46 12.21
N THR A 62 16.63 -13.60 11.58
CA THR A 62 17.89 -14.31 11.72
C THR A 62 18.95 -13.67 10.84
N HIS A 63 20.05 -13.24 11.46
CA HIS A 63 21.13 -12.46 10.81
C HIS A 63 21.76 -13.16 9.59
N ASP A 64 21.78 -14.49 9.58
CA ASP A 64 22.40 -15.32 8.56
C ASP A 64 21.40 -15.95 7.55
N HIS A 65 20.13 -15.54 7.58
CA HIS A 65 19.08 -16.11 6.74
C HIS A 65 19.45 -16.13 5.26
N TYR A 66 19.88 -15.00 4.73
CA TYR A 66 20.19 -14.85 3.30
C TYR A 66 21.41 -15.69 2.91
N ALA A 67 22.46 -15.70 3.75
CA ALA A 67 23.64 -16.50 3.54
C ALA A 67 23.34 -18.01 3.56
N LYS A 68 22.56 -18.49 4.54
CA LYS A 68 22.12 -19.89 4.63
C LYS A 68 21.32 -20.34 3.42
N HIS A 69 20.49 -19.44 2.88
CA HIS A 69 19.70 -19.71 1.69
C HIS A 69 20.44 -19.37 0.39
N LYS A 70 21.73 -19.01 0.46
CA LYS A 70 22.54 -18.63 -0.71
C LYS A 70 21.82 -17.58 -1.60
N ILE A 71 21.17 -16.59 -0.96
CA ILE A 71 20.57 -15.43 -1.61
C ILE A 71 21.56 -14.28 -1.49
N HIS A 72 22.10 -13.83 -2.60
CA HIS A 72 23.07 -12.74 -2.66
C HIS A 72 22.34 -11.39 -2.61
N LEU A 73 22.43 -10.70 -1.47
CA LEU A 73 21.96 -9.33 -1.35
C LEU A 73 22.93 -8.38 -2.02
N ILE A 74 22.45 -7.54 -2.92
CA ILE A 74 23.22 -6.52 -3.61
C ILE A 74 22.59 -5.15 -3.31
N GLU A 75 23.38 -4.25 -2.70
CA GLU A 75 22.98 -2.86 -2.55
C GLU A 75 23.29 -2.11 -3.85
N GLY A 76 22.29 -1.48 -4.45
CA GLY A 76 22.48 -0.67 -5.64
C GLY A 76 21.19 -0.31 -6.34
N ARG A 77 21.18 0.86 -6.96
CA ARG A 77 20.06 1.36 -7.74
C ARG A 77 20.21 0.96 -9.20
N VAL A 78 19.30 0.14 -9.71
CA VAL A 78 19.23 -0.21 -11.13
C VAL A 78 18.61 0.95 -11.91
N THR A 79 19.27 1.38 -12.98
CA THR A 79 18.86 2.51 -13.82
C THR A 79 18.47 2.12 -15.23
N LYS A 80 18.86 0.91 -15.68
CA LYS A 80 18.56 0.44 -17.03
C LYS A 80 18.47 -1.08 -17.11
N ILE A 81 17.63 -1.56 -18.01
CA ILE A 81 17.54 -2.96 -18.40
C ILE A 81 17.81 -3.06 -19.89
N ASP A 82 18.74 -3.94 -20.26
CA ASP A 82 18.98 -4.37 -21.64
C ASP A 82 18.49 -5.82 -21.77
N ALA A 83 17.28 -6.00 -22.30
CA ALA A 83 16.68 -7.32 -22.42
C ALA A 83 17.31 -8.17 -23.54
N GLN A 84 17.91 -7.53 -24.56
CA GLN A 84 18.60 -8.25 -25.66
C GLN A 84 19.93 -8.80 -25.17
N ALA A 85 20.71 -8.00 -24.46
CA ALA A 85 21.97 -8.43 -23.86
C ALA A 85 21.78 -9.24 -22.56
N LYS A 86 20.54 -9.34 -22.05
CA LYS A 86 20.20 -9.92 -20.74
C LYS A 86 21.06 -9.37 -19.61
N GLN A 87 21.10 -8.04 -19.50
CA GLN A 87 21.88 -7.31 -18.50
C GLN A 87 21.06 -6.20 -17.87
N ILE A 88 21.34 -5.93 -16.62
CA ILE A 88 20.92 -4.71 -15.94
C ILE A 88 22.12 -3.81 -15.71
N GLU A 89 21.91 -2.49 -15.58
CA GLU A 89 22.94 -1.51 -15.31
C GLU A 89 22.59 -0.74 -14.03
N PHE A 90 23.55 -0.64 -13.13
CA PHE A 90 23.43 0.13 -11.89
C PHE A 90 23.76 1.61 -12.11
N ALA A 91 23.36 2.47 -11.19
CA ALA A 91 23.73 3.88 -11.18
C ALA A 91 25.27 4.11 -11.11
N SER A 92 26.02 3.13 -10.60
CA SER A 92 27.49 3.12 -10.63
C SER A 92 28.09 2.89 -12.01
N GLY A 93 27.29 2.46 -13.00
CA GLY A 93 27.77 2.02 -14.32
C GLY A 93 28.13 0.53 -14.38
N GLU A 94 28.12 -0.17 -13.25
CA GLU A 94 28.34 -1.62 -13.20
C GLU A 94 27.18 -2.37 -13.88
N LYS A 95 27.48 -3.51 -14.49
CA LYS A 95 26.49 -4.35 -15.18
C LYS A 95 26.43 -5.73 -14.56
N LEU A 96 25.22 -6.28 -14.49
CA LEU A 96 24.97 -7.62 -14.01
C LEU A 96 24.15 -8.40 -15.06
N ALA A 97 24.68 -9.54 -15.50
CA ALA A 97 23.98 -10.44 -16.42
C ALA A 97 22.97 -11.32 -15.67
N TYR A 98 21.92 -11.77 -16.37
CA TYR A 98 20.90 -12.67 -15.87
C TYR A 98 20.45 -13.70 -16.92
N ASP A 99 19.96 -14.85 -16.49
CA ASP A 99 19.20 -15.77 -17.33
C ASP A 99 17.71 -15.41 -17.30
N THR A 100 17.16 -15.10 -16.10
CA THR A 100 15.81 -14.55 -15.90
C THR A 100 15.84 -13.37 -14.95
N LEU A 101 14.93 -12.42 -15.15
CA LEU A 101 14.83 -11.18 -14.37
C LEU A 101 13.43 -11.02 -13.80
N LEU A 102 13.32 -10.70 -12.53
CA LEU A 102 12.09 -10.24 -11.89
C LEU A 102 12.20 -8.77 -11.51
N ILE A 103 11.22 -7.98 -11.94
CA ILE A 103 11.06 -6.58 -11.51
C ILE A 103 10.03 -6.55 -10.38
N ALA A 104 10.49 -6.25 -9.17
CA ALA A 104 9.72 -6.19 -7.93
C ALA A 104 9.95 -4.86 -7.20
N THR A 105 10.14 -3.77 -7.96
CA THR A 105 10.51 -2.44 -7.49
C THR A 105 9.41 -1.72 -6.71
N GLY A 106 8.20 -2.27 -6.70
CA GLY A 106 7.08 -1.74 -5.94
C GLY A 106 6.62 -0.37 -6.40
N SER A 107 6.27 0.47 -5.44
CA SER A 107 5.74 1.81 -5.63
C SER A 107 6.46 2.84 -4.73
N SER A 108 6.27 4.11 -5.05
CA SER A 108 6.78 5.25 -4.26
C SER A 108 5.66 6.25 -4.00
N PRO A 109 5.73 7.03 -2.90
CA PRO A 109 4.76 8.07 -2.61
C PRO A 109 4.63 9.08 -3.76
N VAL A 110 3.40 9.52 -4.00
CA VAL A 110 3.14 10.68 -4.85
C VAL A 110 3.41 11.94 -4.04
N ILE A 111 4.30 12.77 -4.55
CA ILE A 111 4.56 14.10 -4.00
C ILE A 111 3.77 15.10 -4.85
N PRO A 112 2.69 15.70 -4.32
CA PRO A 112 1.91 16.69 -5.06
C PRO A 112 2.73 17.97 -5.24
N PRO A 113 2.51 18.74 -6.32
CA PRO A 113 3.25 19.98 -6.58
C PRO A 113 2.71 21.14 -5.73
N ILE A 114 2.82 21.01 -4.41
CA ILE A 114 2.40 22.01 -3.43
C ILE A 114 3.63 22.82 -3.02
N PRO A 115 3.64 24.17 -3.15
CA PRO A 115 4.69 25.01 -2.64
C PRO A 115 4.99 24.71 -1.17
N GLY A 116 6.25 24.41 -0.83
CA GLY A 116 6.71 24.06 0.51
C GLY A 116 6.56 22.59 0.89
N ILE A 117 6.22 21.70 -0.04
CA ILE A 117 6.13 20.25 0.22
C ILE A 117 7.51 19.62 0.50
N ASP A 118 8.57 20.30 0.16
CA ASP A 118 9.98 19.93 0.35
C ASP A 118 10.62 20.51 1.63
N LEU A 119 9.83 21.17 2.49
CA LEU A 119 10.32 21.70 3.76
C LEU A 119 10.79 20.56 4.70
N PRO A 120 11.79 20.80 5.58
CA PRO A 120 12.42 19.76 6.41
C PRO A 120 11.48 19.02 7.39
N ASN A 121 10.31 19.58 7.69
CA ASN A 121 9.30 18.98 8.57
C ASN A 121 8.11 18.40 7.78
N VAL A 122 8.25 18.24 6.48
CA VAL A 122 7.30 17.53 5.63
C VAL A 122 7.89 16.19 5.25
N HIS A 123 7.23 15.11 5.60
CA HIS A 123 7.69 13.75 5.33
C HIS A 123 6.60 12.94 4.64
N THR A 124 7.02 11.93 3.93
CA THR A 124 6.12 10.84 3.55
C THR A 124 5.99 9.82 4.67
N CYS A 125 5.60 8.77 4.78
CA CYS A 125 5.76 7.71 5.76
C CYS A 125 5.95 6.41 4.99
N TRP A 126 7.10 6.29 4.33
CA TRP A 126 7.33 5.24 3.36
C TRP A 126 8.57 4.42 3.61
N THR A 127 9.65 5.06 4.07
CA THR A 127 10.93 4.42 4.38
C THR A 127 11.16 4.36 5.88
N LEU A 128 12.14 3.55 6.33
CA LEU A 128 12.59 3.56 7.72
C LEU A 128 13.22 4.89 8.09
N GLU A 129 13.85 5.59 7.15
CA GLU A 129 14.37 6.94 7.35
C GLU A 129 13.24 7.93 7.65
N ASP A 130 12.14 7.90 6.86
CA ASP A 130 10.92 8.67 7.16
C ASP A 130 10.39 8.35 8.57
N ALA A 131 10.31 7.07 8.90
CA ALA A 131 9.79 6.64 10.20
C ALA A 131 10.64 7.16 11.37
N ARG A 132 11.97 7.14 11.26
CA ARG A 132 12.90 7.71 12.25
C ARG A 132 12.68 9.22 12.39
N ALA A 133 12.57 9.93 11.26
CA ALA A 133 12.34 11.38 11.24
C ALA A 133 10.98 11.75 11.87
N ILE A 134 9.92 11.00 11.54
CA ILE A 134 8.58 11.17 12.12
C ILE A 134 8.61 10.86 13.62
N ALA A 135 9.21 9.75 14.04
CA ALA A 135 9.31 9.36 15.45
C ALA A 135 10.05 10.40 16.30
N ALA A 136 11.04 11.07 15.73
CA ALA A 136 11.77 12.15 16.40
C ALA A 136 10.92 13.40 16.63
N ARG A 137 9.93 13.69 15.77
CA ARG A 137 9.12 14.91 15.77
C ARG A 137 7.71 14.72 16.33
N ALA A 138 7.03 13.61 16.03
CA ALA A 138 5.70 13.29 16.52
C ALA A 138 5.75 12.96 18.02
N LYS A 139 5.78 13.98 18.87
CA LYS A 139 5.78 13.88 20.33
C LYS A 139 4.39 14.19 20.88
N PRO A 140 4.07 13.78 22.12
CA PRO A 140 2.80 14.17 22.74
C PRO A 140 2.57 15.69 22.67
N GLY A 141 1.39 16.07 22.18
CA GLY A 141 1.01 17.48 21.99
C GLY A 141 1.51 18.14 20.72
N SER A 142 2.39 17.52 19.91
CA SER A 142 2.80 18.06 18.60
C SER A 142 1.58 18.15 17.68
N ARG A 143 1.46 19.26 16.95
CA ARG A 143 0.44 19.45 15.92
C ARG A 143 0.89 18.77 14.65
N VAL A 144 0.21 17.72 14.26
CA VAL A 144 0.51 16.97 13.03
C VAL A 144 -0.60 17.16 12.02
N LEU A 145 -0.25 17.57 10.81
CA LEU A 145 -1.18 17.63 9.69
C LEU A 145 -0.87 16.50 8.72
N GLN A 146 -1.88 15.70 8.41
CA GLN A 146 -1.77 14.62 7.43
C GLN A 146 -2.56 14.97 6.16
N LEU A 147 -1.89 14.92 5.02
CA LEU A 147 -2.50 15.03 3.69
C LEU A 147 -2.93 13.65 3.22
N GLY A 148 -4.21 13.47 3.02
CA GLY A 148 -4.84 12.25 2.53
C GLY A 148 -5.38 11.35 3.64
N ALA A 149 -6.63 10.91 3.45
CA ALA A 149 -7.34 9.95 4.30
C ALA A 149 -7.63 8.64 3.55
N GLY A 150 -6.74 8.24 2.64
CA GLY A 150 -6.78 6.95 1.98
C GLY A 150 -6.33 5.81 2.91
N PHE A 151 -6.19 4.60 2.37
CA PHE A 151 -5.80 3.40 3.13
C PHE A 151 -4.51 3.60 3.93
N ILE A 152 -3.43 4.05 3.28
CA ILE A 152 -2.14 4.31 3.93
C ILE A 152 -2.27 5.42 4.97
N GLY A 153 -3.01 6.49 4.65
CA GLY A 153 -3.24 7.60 5.57
C GLY A 153 -3.93 7.15 6.87
N CYS A 154 -4.94 6.28 6.80
CA CYS A 154 -5.61 5.77 8.00
C CYS A 154 -4.69 4.94 8.89
N ILE A 155 -3.81 4.12 8.31
CA ILE A 155 -2.83 3.33 9.09
C ILE A 155 -1.80 4.25 9.76
N ILE A 156 -1.34 5.29 9.08
CA ILE A 156 -0.39 6.28 9.64
C ILE A 156 -1.08 7.09 10.74
N MET A 157 -2.33 7.50 10.53
CA MET A 157 -3.15 8.23 11.50
C MET A 157 -3.19 7.52 12.85
N GLU A 158 -3.43 6.21 12.85
CA GLU A 158 -3.44 5.43 14.07
C GLU A 158 -2.10 5.49 14.81
N ALA A 159 -1.00 5.35 14.08
CA ALA A 159 0.34 5.44 14.66
C ALA A 159 0.63 6.83 15.25
N LEU A 160 0.19 7.90 14.60
CA LEU A 160 0.37 9.28 15.08
C LEU A 160 -0.51 9.57 16.29
N ALA A 161 -1.77 9.13 16.28
CA ALA A 161 -2.69 9.29 17.42
C ALA A 161 -2.17 8.55 18.66
N ALA A 162 -1.66 7.32 18.50
CA ALA A 162 -1.05 6.55 19.59
C ALA A 162 0.15 7.25 20.24
N ARG A 163 0.82 8.14 19.53
CA ARG A 163 1.92 8.98 20.05
C ARG A 163 1.44 10.22 20.83
N GLY A 164 0.13 10.43 20.96
CA GLY A 164 -0.46 11.56 21.68
C GLY A 164 -0.35 12.89 20.92
N THR A 165 -0.27 12.87 19.58
CA THR A 165 -0.22 14.08 18.76
C THR A 165 -1.61 14.73 18.64
N GLN A 166 -1.64 16.04 18.38
CA GLN A 166 -2.83 16.76 17.96
C GLN A 166 -2.95 16.61 16.43
N LEU A 167 -3.76 15.64 15.99
CA LEU A 167 -3.80 15.24 14.59
C LEU A 167 -4.94 15.91 13.83
N THR A 168 -4.60 16.49 12.68
CA THR A 168 -5.54 17.02 11.71
C THR A 168 -5.32 16.30 10.36
N VAL A 169 -6.39 15.81 9.76
CA VAL A 169 -6.37 15.13 8.46
C VAL A 169 -7.10 15.98 7.43
N VAL A 170 -6.47 16.17 6.26
CA VAL A 170 -7.03 16.90 5.12
C VAL A 170 -7.17 15.94 3.95
N GLU A 171 -8.42 15.77 3.45
CA GLU A 171 -8.77 14.86 2.36
C GLU A 171 -9.45 15.66 1.24
N MET A 172 -8.95 15.49 0.00
CA MET A 172 -9.52 16.13 -1.17
C MET A 172 -10.89 15.54 -1.56
N GLY A 173 -11.07 14.25 -1.27
CA GLY A 173 -12.34 13.56 -1.49
C GLY A 173 -13.43 13.99 -0.50
N ASP A 174 -14.65 13.59 -0.81
CA ASP A 174 -15.85 13.88 -0.03
C ASP A 174 -15.94 13.11 1.29
N ARG A 175 -15.10 12.10 1.48
CA ARG A 175 -15.12 11.18 2.63
C ARG A 175 -13.76 10.55 2.91
N MET A 176 -13.66 9.90 4.05
CA MET A 176 -12.50 9.04 4.33
C MET A 176 -12.53 7.78 3.48
N VAL A 177 -11.34 7.29 3.12
CA VAL A 177 -11.10 6.06 2.35
C VAL A 177 -11.95 5.97 1.05
N PRO A 178 -12.02 7.03 0.22
CA PRO A 178 -12.98 7.13 -0.87
C PRO A 178 -12.79 6.05 -1.96
N ARG A 179 -11.59 5.45 -2.04
CA ARG A 179 -11.27 4.41 -3.03
C ARG A 179 -11.63 2.98 -2.58
N MET A 180 -12.10 2.80 -1.34
CA MET A 180 -12.42 1.47 -0.82
C MET A 180 -13.72 1.41 -0.02
N MET A 181 -14.37 2.54 0.23
CA MET A 181 -15.57 2.62 1.05
C MET A 181 -16.69 3.40 0.37
N THR A 182 -17.93 2.96 0.59
CA THR A 182 -19.12 3.71 0.18
C THR A 182 -19.19 5.06 0.91
N ALA A 183 -20.07 5.96 0.45
CA ALA A 183 -20.26 7.26 1.11
C ALA A 183 -20.68 7.09 2.57
N THR A 184 -21.62 6.19 2.85
CA THR A 184 -22.09 5.87 4.21
C THR A 184 -20.96 5.33 5.09
N ALA A 185 -20.20 4.38 4.59
CA ALA A 185 -19.07 3.79 5.32
C ALA A 185 -17.98 4.82 5.61
N GLY A 186 -17.59 5.64 4.62
CA GLY A 186 -16.58 6.68 4.80
C GLY A 186 -17.01 7.77 5.77
N ALA A 187 -18.30 8.16 5.78
CA ALA A 187 -18.85 9.08 6.76
C ALA A 187 -18.84 8.50 8.17
N MET A 188 -19.15 7.20 8.33
CA MET A 188 -19.09 6.51 9.63
C MET A 188 -17.65 6.46 10.18
N ILE A 189 -16.67 6.17 9.35
CA ILE A 189 -15.25 6.21 9.74
C ILE A 189 -14.86 7.63 10.16
N LYS A 190 -15.29 8.66 9.41
CA LYS A 190 -15.02 10.06 9.77
C LYS A 190 -15.58 10.39 11.15
N ALA A 191 -16.85 10.11 11.40
CA ALA A 191 -17.49 10.37 12.71
C ALA A 191 -16.76 9.64 13.84
N TRP A 192 -16.32 8.40 13.62
CA TRP A 192 -15.56 7.64 14.60
C TRP A 192 -14.22 8.30 14.95
N VAL A 193 -13.42 8.70 13.97
CA VAL A 193 -12.10 9.28 14.22
C VAL A 193 -12.22 10.69 14.85
N GLU A 194 -13.25 11.45 14.48
CA GLU A 194 -13.55 12.74 15.10
C GLU A 194 -13.94 12.59 16.58
N ALA A 195 -14.72 11.55 16.91
CA ALA A 195 -15.03 11.20 18.31
C ALA A 195 -13.78 10.76 19.11
N LYS A 196 -12.70 10.35 18.44
CA LYS A 196 -11.39 10.06 19.05
C LYS A 196 -10.45 11.26 19.10
N GLY A 197 -10.91 12.45 18.73
CA GLY A 197 -10.15 13.69 18.82
C GLY A 197 -9.30 14.04 17.59
N VAL A 198 -9.48 13.35 16.47
CA VAL A 198 -8.83 13.70 15.21
C VAL A 198 -9.70 14.68 14.44
N ALA A 199 -9.15 15.85 14.06
CA ALA A 199 -9.87 16.77 13.18
C ALA A 199 -9.80 16.29 11.70
N VAL A 200 -10.95 16.25 11.00
CA VAL A 200 -11.00 15.78 9.61
C VAL A 200 -11.67 16.79 8.68
N HIS A 201 -10.91 17.28 7.71
CA HIS A 201 -11.38 18.18 6.66
C HIS A 201 -11.49 17.41 5.33
N CYS A 202 -12.70 16.99 4.96
CA CYS A 202 -13.00 16.47 3.63
C CYS A 202 -13.33 17.62 2.66
N ASN A 203 -13.31 17.34 1.34
CA ASN A 203 -13.45 18.34 0.27
C ASN A 203 -12.45 19.51 0.42
N ALA A 204 -11.28 19.23 0.96
CA ALA A 204 -10.24 20.21 1.22
C ALA A 204 -8.88 19.72 0.71
N GLY A 205 -8.16 20.57 0.04
CA GLY A 205 -6.79 20.31 -0.41
C GLY A 205 -5.82 21.29 0.23
N VAL A 206 -4.59 20.85 0.50
CA VAL A 206 -3.50 21.75 0.88
C VAL A 206 -3.02 22.47 -0.39
N THR A 207 -2.97 23.80 -0.33
CA THR A 207 -2.55 24.64 -1.47
C THR A 207 -1.16 25.21 -1.29
N ARG A 208 -0.68 25.35 -0.05
CA ARG A 208 0.63 25.91 0.28
C ARG A 208 1.06 25.52 1.69
N ILE A 209 2.36 25.32 1.89
CA ILE A 209 3.00 25.12 3.19
C ILE A 209 4.10 26.16 3.34
N GLU A 210 4.09 26.93 4.42
CA GLU A 210 5.08 27.97 4.71
C GLU A 210 5.73 27.67 6.05
N GLY A 211 7.08 27.68 6.10
CA GLY A 211 7.81 27.54 7.37
C GLY A 211 7.60 28.77 8.25
N ALA A 212 7.49 28.60 9.57
CA ALA A 212 7.52 29.71 10.50
C ALA A 212 8.94 30.33 10.50
N GLY A 213 9.09 31.45 9.83
CA GLY A 213 10.37 32.15 9.71
C GLY A 213 10.73 32.43 8.26
N GLY A 214 9.79 32.97 7.50
CA GLY A 214 10.06 33.58 6.19
C GLY A 214 10.74 34.96 6.31
N ALA A 215 11.79 35.07 7.14
CA ALA A 215 12.84 36.04 6.94
C ALA A 215 14.09 35.24 6.58
N GLU A 216 14.64 35.45 5.40
CA GLU A 216 16.01 35.02 5.10
C GLU A 216 16.87 35.36 6.29
N LYS A 217 17.38 34.34 7.02
CA LYS A 217 18.43 34.60 8.00
C LYS A 217 19.57 35.20 7.22
N GLY A 218 19.76 36.52 7.38
CA GLY A 218 20.87 37.20 6.80
C GLY A 218 22.19 36.53 7.19
N LEU A 219 23.26 36.83 6.48
CA LEU A 219 24.58 36.23 6.64
C LEU A 219 25.02 36.09 8.12
N LEU A 220 24.64 37.03 8.98
CA LEU A 220 24.91 37.01 10.42
C LEU A 220 24.19 35.86 11.15
N GLY A 221 22.96 35.48 10.79
CA GLY A 221 22.24 34.37 11.42
C GLY A 221 22.86 33.01 11.13
N LYS A 222 23.41 32.83 9.91
CA LYS A 222 24.15 31.64 9.53
C LYS A 222 25.51 31.50 10.27
N ILE A 223 26.13 32.62 10.60
CA ILE A 223 27.43 32.65 11.32
C ILE A 223 27.20 32.28 12.81
N VAL A 224 26.12 32.74 13.44
CA VAL A 224 25.83 32.43 14.83
C VAL A 224 25.52 30.93 15.00
N ASP A 225 24.76 30.30 14.12
CA ASP A 225 24.49 28.88 14.15
C ASP A 225 25.74 28.00 13.97
N ALA A 226 26.71 28.48 13.18
CA ALA A 226 28.00 27.82 12.95
C ALA A 226 28.96 27.92 14.16
N VAL A 227 28.88 28.99 14.96
CA VAL A 227 29.79 29.25 16.08
C VAL A 227 29.30 28.67 17.40
N THR A 228 27.97 28.55 17.60
CA THR A 228 27.41 28.11 18.88
C THR A 228 27.18 26.59 18.99
N GLY A 229 27.41 25.80 17.93
CA GLY A 229 27.24 24.34 17.96
C GLY A 229 25.82 23.89 18.38
N GLY A 230 24.91 24.83 18.45
CA GLY A 230 23.53 24.60 18.87
C GLY A 230 22.71 24.03 17.74
N SER A 231 22.63 22.71 17.61
CA SER A 231 21.51 22.06 16.94
C SER A 231 20.25 22.28 17.76
N ALA A 232 19.68 23.48 17.67
CA ALA A 232 18.27 23.65 17.95
C ALA A 232 17.49 22.73 17.00
N PRO A 233 16.42 22.05 17.44
CA PRO A 233 15.57 21.32 16.51
C PRO A 233 15.07 22.37 15.51
N ALA A 234 15.56 22.30 14.28
CA ALA A 234 15.14 23.15 13.17
C ALA A 234 13.69 22.81 12.84
N GLY A 235 12.72 23.57 13.37
CA GLY A 235 11.33 23.32 13.16
C GLY A 235 10.45 24.30 13.90
N GLY A 236 10.40 25.54 13.39
CA GLY A 236 9.28 26.41 13.73
C GLY A 236 7.97 25.83 13.19
N SER A 237 6.84 26.18 13.80
CA SER A 237 5.50 25.85 13.31
C SER A 237 5.35 26.23 11.85
N MET A 238 4.78 25.35 11.05
CA MET A 238 4.44 25.61 9.64
C MET A 238 3.01 26.15 9.55
N LYS A 239 2.78 27.03 8.59
CA LYS A 239 1.47 27.54 8.23
C LYS A 239 0.99 26.83 6.98
N VAL A 240 -0.13 26.12 7.06
CA VAL A 240 -0.67 25.30 5.97
C VAL A 240 -1.97 25.89 5.48
N SER A 241 -2.00 26.38 4.24
CA SER A 241 -3.20 26.96 3.61
C SER A 241 -4.01 25.88 2.92
N LEU A 242 -5.33 25.92 3.09
CA LEU A 242 -6.26 24.98 2.48
C LEU A 242 -7.03 25.64 1.32
N SER A 243 -7.52 24.82 0.39
CA SER A 243 -8.38 25.25 -0.74
C SER A 243 -9.70 25.89 -0.29
N THR A 244 -10.11 25.66 0.95
CA THR A 244 -11.29 26.27 1.58
C THR A 244 -11.07 27.73 2.02
N GLY A 245 -9.84 28.25 1.90
CA GLY A 245 -9.42 29.55 2.37
C GLY A 245 -8.98 29.57 3.84
N SER A 246 -9.16 28.49 4.58
CA SER A 246 -8.68 28.37 5.97
C SER A 246 -7.18 28.10 6.02
N THR A 247 -6.60 28.36 7.18
CA THR A 247 -5.17 28.11 7.46
C THR A 247 -5.04 27.35 8.76
N LEU A 248 -4.15 26.36 8.77
CA LEU A 248 -3.82 25.52 9.91
C LEU A 248 -2.36 25.70 10.30
N GLU A 249 -2.04 25.46 11.55
CA GLU A 249 -0.65 25.40 12.02
C GLU A 249 -0.25 23.94 12.26
N ALA A 250 0.98 23.58 11.85
CA ALA A 250 1.52 22.25 12.04
C ALA A 250 3.01 22.29 12.40
N ASP A 251 3.43 21.41 13.29
CA ASP A 251 4.84 21.20 13.65
C ASP A 251 5.47 20.10 12.77
N LEU A 252 4.61 19.22 12.22
CA LEU A 252 4.95 18.13 11.32
C LEU A 252 3.85 17.97 10.28
N VAL A 253 4.22 17.78 9.02
CA VAL A 253 3.28 17.45 7.94
C VAL A 253 3.62 16.08 7.38
N ILE A 254 2.61 15.22 7.23
CA ILE A 254 2.73 13.89 6.62
C ILE A 254 1.99 13.88 5.29
N CYS A 255 2.72 13.62 4.21
CA CYS A 255 2.15 13.50 2.88
C CYS A 255 1.77 12.04 2.57
N ALA A 256 0.48 11.71 2.63
CA ALA A 256 -0.09 10.41 2.30
C ALA A 256 -1.01 10.48 1.05
N ALA A 257 -0.57 11.21 0.01
CA ALA A 257 -1.36 11.52 -1.19
C ALA A 257 -1.50 10.34 -2.19
N GLY A 258 -1.10 9.14 -1.80
CA GLY A 258 -1.12 7.94 -2.62
C GLY A 258 0.26 7.51 -3.10
N VAL A 259 0.29 6.48 -3.92
CA VAL A 259 1.54 5.89 -4.46
C VAL A 259 1.47 5.71 -5.96
N LYS A 260 2.62 5.64 -6.60
CA LYS A 260 2.79 5.34 -8.03
C LYS A 260 3.80 4.21 -8.22
N PRO A 261 3.60 3.31 -9.20
CA PRO A 261 4.56 2.26 -9.56
C PRO A 261 5.93 2.82 -9.97
N ASN A 262 6.99 2.12 -9.57
CA ASN A 262 8.38 2.50 -9.88
C ASN A 262 8.80 1.97 -11.25
N VAL A 263 8.40 2.66 -12.31
CA VAL A 263 8.63 2.25 -13.71
C VAL A 263 9.51 3.22 -14.52
N ASP A 264 9.90 4.36 -13.95
CA ASP A 264 10.57 5.43 -14.68
C ASP A 264 11.90 4.99 -15.32
N PHE A 265 12.63 4.06 -14.70
CA PHE A 265 13.90 3.53 -15.21
C PHE A 265 13.75 2.58 -16.42
N LEU A 266 12.50 2.21 -16.76
CA LEU A 266 12.18 1.27 -17.83
C LEU A 266 11.85 1.97 -19.15
N LYS A 267 11.79 3.29 -19.22
CA LYS A 267 11.32 4.06 -20.39
C LYS A 267 12.04 3.72 -21.69
N SER A 268 13.31 3.31 -21.62
CA SER A 268 14.13 2.97 -22.80
C SER A 268 14.26 1.47 -23.04
N SER A 269 13.59 0.62 -22.28
CA SER A 269 13.76 -0.83 -22.31
C SER A 269 12.88 -1.55 -23.35
N GLY A 270 11.87 -0.86 -23.93
CA GLY A 270 10.83 -1.48 -24.76
C GLY A 270 9.77 -2.25 -23.97
N MET A 271 9.75 -2.07 -22.63
CA MET A 271 8.71 -2.65 -21.75
C MET A 271 7.34 -2.05 -22.05
N ASP A 272 6.30 -2.89 -22.07
CA ASP A 272 4.91 -2.43 -22.13
C ASP A 272 4.47 -1.91 -20.76
N ILE A 273 4.30 -0.59 -20.67
CA ILE A 273 3.98 0.14 -19.45
C ILE A 273 2.68 0.94 -19.66
N GLY A 274 1.69 0.63 -18.85
CA GLY A 274 0.52 1.49 -18.66
C GLY A 274 0.74 2.41 -17.45
N ARG A 275 -0.08 2.25 -16.42
CA ARG A 275 0.19 2.87 -15.10
C ARG A 275 1.27 2.11 -14.33
N GLY A 276 1.40 0.79 -14.58
CA GLY A 276 2.42 -0.11 -14.10
C GLY A 276 2.94 -0.96 -15.25
N ILE A 277 3.79 -1.96 -14.96
CA ILE A 277 4.25 -2.94 -15.94
C ILE A 277 3.10 -3.90 -16.26
N ARG A 278 2.70 -3.97 -17.52
CA ARG A 278 1.70 -4.94 -17.95
C ARG A 278 2.26 -6.35 -17.95
N VAL A 279 1.56 -7.26 -17.32
CA VAL A 279 1.94 -8.67 -17.24
C VAL A 279 0.78 -9.58 -17.65
N ASP A 280 1.12 -10.75 -18.19
CA ASP A 280 0.15 -11.83 -18.41
C ASP A 280 -0.18 -12.58 -17.09
N ASN A 281 -1.05 -13.60 -17.17
CA ASN A 281 -1.40 -14.39 -16.00
C ASN A 281 -0.23 -15.23 -15.44
N ALA A 282 0.85 -15.41 -16.20
CA ALA A 282 2.07 -16.04 -15.75
C ALA A 282 3.09 -15.05 -15.17
N MET A 283 2.72 -13.79 -14.99
CA MET A 283 3.57 -12.67 -14.55
C MET A 283 4.71 -12.36 -15.54
N ARG A 284 4.58 -12.74 -16.82
CA ARG A 284 5.53 -12.40 -17.88
C ARG A 284 5.24 -11.00 -18.38
N THR A 285 6.30 -10.27 -18.66
CA THR A 285 6.24 -9.02 -19.42
C THR A 285 6.30 -9.31 -20.94
N ASN A 286 6.23 -8.26 -21.75
CA ASN A 286 6.46 -8.40 -23.20
C ASN A 286 7.92 -8.72 -23.58
N LEU A 287 8.86 -8.64 -22.62
CA LEU A 287 10.28 -8.92 -22.86
C LEU A 287 10.61 -10.37 -22.46
N PRO A 288 11.22 -11.18 -23.34
CA PRO A 288 11.51 -12.58 -23.06
C PRO A 288 12.42 -12.77 -21.84
N GLY A 289 12.03 -13.66 -20.92
CA GLY A 289 12.78 -13.95 -19.70
C GLY A 289 12.68 -12.88 -18.61
N VAL A 290 11.85 -11.84 -18.84
CA VAL A 290 11.60 -10.78 -17.86
C VAL A 290 10.18 -10.87 -17.30
N TYR A 291 10.08 -10.89 -16.00
CA TYR A 291 8.86 -10.99 -15.20
C TYR A 291 8.67 -9.73 -14.34
N ALA A 292 7.45 -9.48 -13.93
CA ALA A 292 7.20 -8.44 -12.92
C ALA A 292 6.15 -8.90 -11.91
N ALA A 293 6.25 -8.42 -10.66
CA ALA A 293 5.32 -8.78 -9.59
C ALA A 293 5.21 -7.67 -8.53
N GLY A 294 4.07 -7.61 -7.84
CA GLY A 294 3.79 -6.67 -6.76
C GLY A 294 3.28 -5.32 -7.26
N ASP A 295 3.43 -4.29 -6.44
CA ASP A 295 2.85 -2.95 -6.66
C ASP A 295 3.31 -2.27 -7.96
N VAL A 296 4.36 -2.76 -8.58
CA VAL A 296 4.87 -2.26 -9.86
C VAL A 296 4.03 -2.72 -11.06
N THR A 297 3.17 -3.74 -10.89
CA THR A 297 2.45 -4.40 -11.99
C THR A 297 1.05 -3.85 -12.22
N GLU A 298 0.68 -3.83 -13.49
CA GLU A 298 -0.68 -3.80 -13.99
C GLU A 298 -1.06 -5.23 -14.43
N ALA A 299 -1.61 -6.00 -13.49
CA ALA A 299 -1.98 -7.39 -13.69
C ALA A 299 -3.49 -7.54 -13.90
N LEU A 300 -3.92 -8.69 -14.44
CA LEU A 300 -5.34 -8.98 -14.65
C LEU A 300 -6.12 -8.90 -13.33
N GLY A 301 -7.19 -8.11 -13.31
CA GLY A 301 -8.13 -8.03 -12.19
C GLY A 301 -9.05 -9.26 -12.15
N PHE A 302 -9.32 -9.77 -10.96
CA PHE A 302 -10.12 -10.98 -10.76
C PHE A 302 -11.56 -10.86 -11.30
N HIS A 303 -12.17 -9.68 -11.14
CA HIS A 303 -13.54 -9.44 -11.61
C HIS A 303 -13.60 -8.74 -12.95
N SER A 304 -12.73 -7.74 -13.16
CA SER A 304 -12.76 -6.91 -14.37
C SER A 304 -12.29 -7.66 -15.62
N GLY A 305 -11.42 -8.65 -15.44
CA GLY A 305 -10.75 -9.30 -16.56
C GLY A 305 -9.84 -8.36 -17.36
N THR A 306 -9.56 -7.17 -16.85
CA THR A 306 -8.71 -6.16 -17.48
C THR A 306 -7.49 -5.86 -16.61
N PRO A 307 -6.37 -5.33 -17.18
CA PRO A 307 -5.22 -4.93 -16.39
C PRO A 307 -5.56 -3.81 -15.42
N GLU A 308 -5.20 -3.99 -14.15
CA GLU A 308 -5.42 -3.04 -13.06
C GLU A 308 -4.31 -3.05 -12.01
N LEU A 309 -4.17 -1.95 -11.29
CA LEU A 309 -3.25 -1.84 -10.17
C LEU A 309 -3.95 -2.34 -8.90
N ASN A 310 -3.40 -3.36 -8.28
CA ASN A 310 -3.86 -3.92 -7.00
C ASN A 310 -2.67 -4.01 -6.03
N ALA A 311 -2.23 -2.85 -5.53
CA ALA A 311 -1.06 -2.70 -4.67
C ALA A 311 -1.37 -3.14 -3.23
N ILE A 312 -1.46 -4.45 -3.01
CA ILE A 312 -1.63 -5.06 -1.69
C ILE A 312 -0.70 -6.26 -1.52
N GLN A 313 -0.18 -6.43 -0.31
CA GLN A 313 0.82 -7.45 -0.02
C GLN A 313 0.38 -8.91 -0.33
N PRO A 314 -0.87 -9.36 -0.09
CA PRO A 314 -1.31 -10.69 -0.50
C PRO A 314 -1.16 -10.94 -2.00
N ASN A 315 -1.64 -10.03 -2.86
CA ASN A 315 -1.48 -10.13 -4.31
C ASN A 315 -0.01 -10.13 -4.72
N ALA A 316 0.80 -9.26 -4.11
CA ALA A 316 2.23 -9.19 -4.36
C ALA A 316 2.96 -10.51 -4.05
N ALA A 317 2.60 -11.18 -2.95
CA ALA A 317 3.17 -12.46 -2.58
C ALA A 317 2.74 -13.60 -3.52
N ASP A 318 1.48 -13.60 -3.97
CA ASP A 318 0.98 -14.60 -4.90
C ASP A 318 1.59 -14.42 -6.29
N GLN A 319 1.67 -13.19 -6.78
CA GLN A 319 2.36 -12.85 -8.02
C GLN A 319 3.84 -13.23 -7.97
N ALA A 320 4.52 -13.00 -6.84
CA ALA A 320 5.91 -13.37 -6.65
C ALA A 320 6.13 -14.90 -6.75
N ARG A 321 5.24 -15.70 -6.16
CA ARG A 321 5.29 -17.17 -6.28
C ARG A 321 5.08 -17.63 -7.71
N ILE A 322 4.09 -17.07 -8.40
CA ILE A 322 3.80 -17.40 -9.81
C ILE A 322 5.00 -17.04 -10.69
N ALA A 323 5.54 -15.82 -10.55
CA ALA A 323 6.73 -15.39 -11.28
C ALA A 323 7.91 -16.34 -11.05
N ALA A 324 8.20 -16.67 -9.79
CA ALA A 324 9.30 -17.56 -9.41
C ALA A 324 9.14 -18.97 -9.98
N HIS A 325 7.92 -19.54 -9.95
CA HIS A 325 7.65 -20.83 -10.58
C HIS A 325 7.93 -20.80 -12.08
N ASN A 326 7.52 -19.74 -12.76
CA ASN A 326 7.70 -19.61 -14.20
C ASN A 326 9.16 -19.28 -14.58
N MET A 327 9.86 -18.49 -13.76
CA MET A 327 11.32 -18.29 -13.90
C MET A 327 12.11 -19.59 -13.75
N ALA A 328 11.61 -20.51 -12.93
CA ALA A 328 12.20 -21.84 -12.75
C ALA A 328 11.80 -22.85 -13.85
N GLY A 329 11.08 -22.42 -14.90
CA GLY A 329 10.65 -23.27 -16.03
C GLY A 329 9.26 -23.88 -15.86
N GLY A 330 8.49 -23.48 -14.85
CA GLY A 330 7.12 -23.93 -14.62
C GLY A 330 6.08 -23.23 -15.48
N SER A 331 4.78 -23.50 -15.18
CA SER A 331 3.62 -22.97 -15.93
C SER A 331 2.49 -22.48 -15.01
N ALA A 332 2.85 -21.88 -13.88
CA ALA A 332 1.87 -21.34 -12.94
C ALA A 332 1.09 -20.16 -13.55
N GLN A 333 -0.21 -20.06 -13.21
CA GLN A 333 -1.11 -19.02 -13.71
C GLN A 333 -1.85 -18.35 -12.57
N SER A 334 -2.00 -17.04 -12.65
CA SER A 334 -2.87 -16.25 -11.79
C SER A 334 -4.33 -16.34 -12.24
N GLN A 335 -5.24 -16.40 -11.29
CA GLN A 335 -6.67 -16.23 -11.56
C GLN A 335 -7.12 -14.77 -11.60
N GLY A 336 -6.20 -13.85 -11.47
CA GLY A 336 -6.43 -12.42 -11.35
C GLY A 336 -6.26 -11.90 -9.91
N SER A 337 -5.95 -10.62 -9.81
CA SER A 337 -5.77 -9.92 -8.54
C SER A 337 -7.12 -9.56 -7.93
N LEU A 338 -7.41 -10.07 -6.73
CA LEU A 338 -8.62 -9.72 -5.98
C LEU A 338 -8.34 -8.49 -5.11
N ALA A 339 -9.19 -7.48 -5.20
CA ALA A 339 -9.15 -6.36 -4.27
C ALA A 339 -9.54 -6.83 -2.86
N ILE A 340 -8.64 -6.67 -1.90
CA ILE A 340 -8.83 -7.05 -0.51
C ILE A 340 -8.26 -5.95 0.35
N ASN A 341 -9.10 -5.29 1.15
CA ASN A 341 -8.66 -4.28 2.09
C ASN A 341 -9.21 -4.62 3.47
N VAL A 342 -8.34 -4.62 4.45
CA VAL A 342 -8.68 -4.71 5.88
C VAL A 342 -7.96 -3.57 6.57
N LEU A 343 -8.69 -2.73 7.27
CA LEU A 343 -8.18 -1.52 7.86
C LEU A 343 -8.70 -1.40 9.29
N ASP A 344 -7.79 -1.25 10.23
CA ASP A 344 -8.09 -0.75 11.57
C ASP A 344 -7.89 0.77 11.58
N THR A 345 -8.88 1.50 12.06
CA THR A 345 -8.81 2.95 12.17
C THR A 345 -9.21 3.34 13.59
N LEU A 346 -8.22 3.50 14.47
CA LEU A 346 -8.40 3.81 15.90
C LEU A 346 -9.38 2.84 16.60
N GLY A 347 -9.24 1.53 16.30
CA GLY A 347 -10.05 0.46 16.86
C GLY A 347 -11.35 0.17 16.09
N LEU A 348 -11.65 0.89 15.01
CA LEU A 348 -12.77 0.57 14.12
C LEU A 348 -12.27 -0.25 12.93
N ILE A 349 -12.56 -1.54 12.94
CA ILE A 349 -12.17 -2.42 11.83
C ILE A 349 -13.16 -2.27 10.69
N SER A 350 -12.62 -2.05 9.50
CA SER A 350 -13.36 -1.96 8.25
C SER A 350 -12.73 -2.84 7.18
N THR A 351 -13.56 -3.39 6.29
CA THR A 351 -13.11 -4.26 5.19
C THR A 351 -13.81 -3.91 3.89
N SER A 352 -13.11 -4.13 2.77
CA SER A 352 -13.74 -4.17 1.47
C SER A 352 -13.13 -5.28 0.61
N PHE A 353 -13.98 -5.99 -0.12
CA PHE A 353 -13.60 -7.13 -0.94
C PHE A 353 -14.20 -7.02 -2.34
N GLY A 354 -13.42 -7.43 -3.34
CA GLY A 354 -13.87 -7.57 -4.71
C GLY A 354 -14.42 -6.26 -5.32
N HIS A 355 -15.49 -6.40 -6.08
CA HIS A 355 -16.15 -5.27 -6.76
C HIS A 355 -17.20 -4.62 -5.83
N TRP A 356 -16.71 -4.05 -4.71
CA TRP A 356 -17.53 -3.52 -3.62
C TRP A 356 -18.47 -2.37 -4.04
N GLN A 357 -18.21 -1.71 -5.18
CA GLN A 357 -19.10 -0.70 -5.77
C GLN A 357 -20.29 -1.32 -6.51
N GLY A 358 -20.23 -2.65 -6.77
CA GLY A 358 -21.20 -3.34 -7.59
C GLY A 358 -21.07 -3.05 -9.08
N VAL A 359 -22.01 -3.57 -9.85
CA VAL A 359 -22.15 -3.34 -11.29
C VAL A 359 -23.54 -2.79 -11.59
N ALA A 360 -23.72 -2.20 -12.78
CA ALA A 360 -24.99 -1.63 -13.20
C ALA A 360 -26.12 -2.69 -13.26
N LYS A 361 -27.37 -2.27 -13.09
CA LYS A 361 -28.54 -3.14 -13.13
C LYS A 361 -28.66 -3.89 -14.45
N GLU A 362 -28.31 -3.26 -15.57
CA GLU A 362 -28.28 -3.83 -16.92
C GLU A 362 -27.32 -5.00 -17.04
N GLN A 363 -26.30 -5.04 -16.17
CA GLN A 363 -25.33 -6.13 -16.06
C GLN A 363 -25.75 -7.19 -15.02
N GLY A 364 -26.96 -7.08 -14.47
CA GLY A 364 -27.49 -7.96 -13.43
C GLY A 364 -26.99 -7.58 -12.03
N GLY A 365 -26.66 -6.30 -11.82
CA GLY A 365 -26.21 -5.76 -10.54
C GLY A 365 -27.36 -5.54 -9.57
N GLU A 366 -27.17 -6.00 -8.34
CA GLU A 366 -28.07 -5.79 -7.19
C GLU A 366 -27.22 -5.60 -5.94
N GLY A 367 -27.71 -4.81 -4.99
CA GLY A 367 -27.00 -4.61 -3.73
C GLY A 367 -27.95 -4.48 -2.55
N VAL A 368 -27.45 -4.80 -1.37
CA VAL A 368 -28.15 -4.62 -0.10
C VAL A 368 -27.22 -4.01 0.92
N GLU A 369 -27.76 -3.14 1.78
CA GLU A 369 -27.04 -2.53 2.88
C GLU A 369 -27.79 -2.72 4.20
N LYS A 370 -27.04 -2.92 5.27
CA LYS A 370 -27.55 -2.90 6.65
C LYS A 370 -26.70 -1.93 7.47
N ILE A 371 -27.36 -1.03 8.17
CA ILE A 371 -26.73 0.03 8.94
C ILE A 371 -27.21 -0.05 10.39
N ASP A 372 -26.28 -0.03 11.33
CA ASP A 372 -26.50 0.20 12.75
C ASP A 372 -25.57 1.33 13.18
N ALA A 373 -26.01 2.56 12.95
CA ALA A 373 -25.19 3.76 13.19
C ALA A 373 -24.85 3.94 14.67
N ALA A 374 -25.74 3.51 15.59
CA ALA A 374 -25.52 3.64 17.02
C ALA A 374 -24.34 2.79 17.52
N ASN A 375 -24.07 1.66 16.87
CA ASN A 375 -22.99 0.75 17.21
C ASN A 375 -21.82 0.80 16.20
N HIS A 376 -21.78 1.80 15.32
CA HIS A 376 -20.78 1.92 14.25
C HIS A 376 -20.65 0.64 13.41
N ARG A 377 -21.79 0.08 12.97
CA ARG A 377 -21.84 -1.15 12.18
C ARG A 377 -22.47 -0.88 10.81
N TYR A 378 -21.80 -1.39 9.79
CA TYR A 378 -22.22 -1.28 8.40
C TYR A 378 -21.85 -2.55 7.65
N LEU A 379 -22.77 -3.04 6.79
CA LEU A 379 -22.51 -4.14 5.89
C LEU A 379 -23.20 -3.87 4.57
N SER A 380 -22.45 -3.91 3.47
CA SER A 380 -22.95 -3.85 2.10
C SER A 380 -22.51 -5.07 1.33
N LEU A 381 -23.43 -5.71 0.65
CA LEU A 381 -23.18 -6.83 -0.24
C LEU A 381 -23.60 -6.46 -1.65
N GLN A 382 -22.76 -6.77 -2.63
CA GLN A 382 -22.96 -6.47 -4.04
C GLN A 382 -22.99 -7.77 -4.86
N PHE A 383 -24.05 -7.94 -5.62
CA PHE A 383 -24.28 -9.15 -6.40
C PHE A 383 -24.26 -8.83 -7.90
N GLN A 384 -23.82 -9.81 -8.68
CA GLN A 384 -24.06 -9.85 -10.11
C GLN A 384 -24.80 -11.16 -10.42
N LYS A 385 -26.06 -11.05 -10.85
CA LYS A 385 -26.97 -12.19 -10.98
C LYS A 385 -27.06 -12.95 -9.65
N ASP A 386 -26.61 -14.19 -9.62
CA ASP A 386 -26.68 -15.08 -8.46
C ASP A 386 -25.35 -15.21 -7.68
N VAL A 387 -24.38 -14.37 -7.97
CA VAL A 387 -23.03 -14.44 -7.38
C VAL A 387 -22.75 -13.17 -6.57
N LEU A 388 -22.16 -13.34 -5.37
CA LEU A 388 -21.59 -12.24 -4.61
C LEU A 388 -20.28 -11.78 -5.27
N ILE A 389 -20.20 -10.52 -5.68
CA ILE A 389 -19.03 -9.95 -6.37
C ILE A 389 -18.25 -8.96 -5.52
N GLY A 390 -18.87 -8.41 -4.48
CA GLY A 390 -18.22 -7.44 -3.62
C GLY A 390 -18.92 -7.28 -2.29
N ALA A 391 -18.15 -6.81 -1.29
CA ALA A 391 -18.67 -6.54 0.04
C ALA A 391 -17.87 -5.44 0.72
N THR A 392 -18.56 -4.64 1.56
CA THR A 392 -17.95 -3.68 2.48
C THR A 392 -18.52 -3.91 3.87
N SER A 393 -17.66 -3.93 4.90
CA SER A 393 -18.07 -4.12 6.28
C SER A 393 -17.36 -3.15 7.21
N ILE A 394 -18.08 -2.62 8.22
CA ILE A 394 -17.55 -1.91 9.39
C ILE A 394 -18.17 -2.54 10.63
N GLY A 395 -17.39 -2.86 11.65
CA GLY A 395 -17.85 -3.38 12.93
C GLY A 395 -18.53 -4.74 12.90
N TRP A 396 -19.11 -5.18 11.79
CA TRP A 396 -19.52 -6.54 11.52
C TRP A 396 -18.38 -7.29 10.80
N THR A 397 -17.31 -7.54 11.53
CA THR A 397 -16.08 -8.10 10.97
C THR A 397 -15.85 -9.57 11.36
N ASP A 398 -16.73 -10.14 12.20
CA ASP A 398 -16.69 -11.55 12.50
C ASP A 398 -16.93 -12.35 11.21
N HIS A 399 -16.07 -13.33 10.95
CA HIS A 399 -16.16 -14.22 9.80
C HIS A 399 -16.13 -13.57 8.40
N VAL A 400 -15.63 -12.35 8.25
CA VAL A 400 -15.55 -11.67 6.94
C VAL A 400 -14.76 -12.48 5.89
N GLY A 401 -13.94 -13.43 6.33
CA GLY A 401 -13.31 -14.42 5.45
C GLY A 401 -14.30 -15.23 4.61
N ALA A 402 -15.52 -15.46 5.11
CA ALA A 402 -16.59 -16.12 4.36
C ALA A 402 -17.06 -15.28 3.17
N LEU A 403 -17.14 -13.93 3.32
CA LEU A 403 -17.43 -13.01 2.21
C LEU A 403 -16.37 -13.13 1.11
N ARG A 404 -15.09 -13.08 1.51
CA ARG A 404 -13.98 -13.30 0.58
C ARG A 404 -14.10 -14.66 -0.10
N GLY A 405 -14.42 -15.71 0.65
CA GLY A 405 -14.61 -17.08 0.14
C GLY A 405 -15.66 -17.12 -0.96
N LEU A 406 -16.89 -16.63 -0.69
CA LEU A 406 -17.99 -16.58 -1.66
C LEU A 406 -17.62 -15.81 -2.93
N ILE A 407 -16.94 -14.67 -2.78
CA ILE A 407 -16.51 -13.82 -3.90
C ILE A 407 -15.46 -14.57 -4.74
N GLN A 408 -14.43 -15.13 -4.11
CA GLN A 408 -13.28 -15.75 -4.76
C GLN A 408 -13.65 -17.07 -5.47
N THR A 409 -14.58 -17.84 -4.90
CA THR A 409 -15.07 -19.08 -5.52
C THR A 409 -16.16 -18.84 -6.56
N ARG A 410 -16.69 -17.61 -6.66
CA ARG A 410 -17.83 -17.26 -7.54
C ARG A 410 -19.02 -18.23 -7.33
N THR A 411 -19.28 -18.59 -6.08
CA THR A 411 -20.30 -19.58 -5.73
C THR A 411 -21.69 -19.05 -6.07
N PRO A 412 -22.48 -19.79 -6.88
CA PRO A 412 -23.90 -19.49 -7.07
C PRO A 412 -24.66 -19.63 -5.75
N LEU A 413 -25.40 -18.60 -5.35
CA LEU A 413 -26.05 -18.53 -4.05
C LEU A 413 -27.40 -19.25 -4.01
N GLY A 414 -28.13 -19.28 -5.14
CA GLY A 414 -29.44 -19.89 -5.23
C GLY A 414 -30.42 -19.31 -4.19
N GLU A 415 -30.99 -20.17 -3.37
CA GLU A 415 -31.93 -19.80 -2.30
C GLU A 415 -31.32 -18.86 -1.23
N TRP A 416 -30.01 -18.81 -1.10
CA TRP A 416 -29.32 -17.92 -0.15
C TRP A 416 -29.35 -16.45 -0.58
N LYS A 417 -29.40 -16.16 -1.88
CA LYS A 417 -29.43 -14.76 -2.35
C LYS A 417 -30.65 -13.98 -1.83
N PRO A 418 -31.94 -14.47 -1.96
CA PRO A 418 -33.06 -13.77 -1.38
C PRO A 418 -33.01 -13.61 0.14
N LEU A 419 -32.35 -14.53 0.85
CA LEU A 419 -32.14 -14.43 2.29
C LEU A 419 -31.13 -13.28 2.59
N LEU A 420 -30.00 -13.24 1.89
CA LEU A 420 -29.01 -12.19 2.04
C LEU A 420 -29.52 -10.80 1.65
N MET A 421 -30.40 -10.72 0.66
CA MET A 421 -31.09 -9.47 0.28
C MET A 421 -32.02 -8.95 1.39
N ARG A 422 -32.57 -9.83 2.25
CA ARG A 422 -33.37 -9.44 3.41
C ARG A 422 -32.53 -9.18 4.65
N ASP A 423 -31.50 -10.00 4.87
CA ASP A 423 -30.57 -9.84 6.00
C ASP A 423 -29.15 -10.22 5.58
N PRO A 424 -28.33 -9.24 5.21
CA PRO A 424 -26.97 -9.47 4.74
C PRO A 424 -26.05 -10.07 5.82
N THR A 425 -26.42 -10.02 7.11
CA THR A 425 -25.62 -10.63 8.19
C THR A 425 -25.63 -12.16 8.18
N GLN A 426 -26.51 -12.78 7.39
CA GLN A 426 -26.60 -14.24 7.24
C GLN A 426 -25.53 -14.82 6.29
N PHE A 427 -24.51 -14.03 5.91
CA PHE A 427 -23.50 -14.46 4.93
C PHE A 427 -22.70 -15.68 5.37
N MET A 428 -22.52 -15.89 6.68
CA MET A 428 -21.83 -17.09 7.19
C MET A 428 -22.69 -18.35 6.98
N ALA A 429 -24.01 -18.26 7.21
CA ALA A 429 -24.91 -19.34 6.94
C ALA A 429 -24.97 -19.69 5.43
N ALA A 430 -25.00 -18.66 4.58
CA ALA A 430 -24.92 -18.81 3.13
C ALA A 430 -23.62 -19.49 2.68
N TYR A 431 -22.48 -19.11 3.27
CA TYR A 431 -21.19 -19.73 2.97
C TYR A 431 -21.18 -21.23 3.33
N LEU A 432 -21.61 -21.58 4.54
CA LEU A 432 -21.65 -22.97 5.00
C LEU A 432 -22.63 -23.82 4.18
N GLY A 433 -23.83 -23.29 3.92
CA GLY A 433 -24.83 -24.00 3.13
C GLY A 433 -24.43 -24.18 1.66
N SER A 434 -23.71 -23.23 1.09
CA SER A 434 -23.15 -23.35 -0.26
C SER A 434 -21.97 -24.34 -0.32
N ALA A 435 -21.10 -24.36 0.70
CA ALA A 435 -19.99 -25.30 0.77
C ALA A 435 -20.48 -26.76 0.92
N GLN A 436 -21.55 -27.02 1.67
CA GLN A 436 -22.15 -28.36 1.82
C GLN A 436 -22.75 -28.89 0.52
N LYS A 437 -23.25 -28.02 -0.37
CA LYS A 437 -23.79 -28.44 -1.67
C LYS A 437 -22.70 -28.76 -2.71
N ALA A 438 -21.48 -28.26 -2.50
CA ALA A 438 -20.34 -28.48 -3.39
C ALA A 438 -19.51 -29.73 -3.01
N ALA A 439 -19.74 -30.32 -1.82
CA ALA A 439 -19.11 -31.55 -1.34
C ALA A 439 -19.96 -32.76 -1.70
#